data_be71a0aac335b08cb39da1f9bf36683b
#
_entry.id   be71a0aac335b08cb39da1f9bf36683b
#
_cell.length_a   1.000
_cell.length_b   1.000
_cell.length_c   1.000
_cell.angle_alpha   90.00
_cell.angle_beta   90.00
_cell.angle_gamma   90.00
#
_symmetry.space_group_name_H-M   'P 1'
#
loop_
_entity.id
_entity.type
_entity.pdbx_description
1 polymer ?
#
loop_
_entity_poly.entity_id
_entity_poly.type
_entity_poly.pdbx_seq_one_letter_code
_entity_poly.pdbx_strand_id
1 'polypeptide(L)'
;MEQLEDLRLQQALPFRMHHNTLSGFLTADLMVAAGSAALVTPAVMILDRLVVEKSSHNQPFFPAFRRHLWLSITQPATFLTSRPSLLVWSLYTATFAAANATDTVLDQVYPHVDHAIAGAATFLSTFLVNSSVGVWKDVRFAQLFGQSHGHSHNHNHNHNQTPAPKPVPAAPAPQRKILRFSRSIPFATYSAFLVRDALTIFGSFTLPGMVSGSIPDSLASTEPQKMLFAQLAIPAAIQLVSTPIHLLGLDLYNRRAALPSSDRFSRVSRDWVGASLMRMCRIIPAFGIGGFANTEGRAFLHRQLRREDD
;
A
#
# COMPACT_ATOMS: atom_id res chain seq x y z
N MET A 1 45.25 -7.33 37.31
CA MET A 1 45.00 -7.94 35.98
C MET A 1 43.66 -8.71 35.96
N GLU A 2 43.34 -9.42 37.01
CA GLU A 2 42.06 -10.16 37.17
C GLU A 2 40.82 -9.28 37.11
N GLN A 3 40.83 -8.08 37.70
CA GLN A 3 39.71 -7.14 37.63
C GLN A 3 39.41 -6.58 36.22
N LEU A 4 40.43 -6.51 35.36
CA LEU A 4 40.24 -6.08 33.96
C LEU A 4 39.74 -7.22 33.06
N GLU A 5 40.03 -8.46 33.42
CA GLU A 5 39.48 -9.64 32.74
C GLU A 5 38.03 -9.88 33.14
N ASP A 6 37.67 -9.70 34.41
CA ASP A 6 36.28 -9.77 34.85
C ASP A 6 35.40 -8.68 34.25
N LEU A 7 35.92 -7.46 34.10
CA LEU A 7 35.19 -6.38 33.40
C LEU A 7 35.00 -6.67 31.90
N ARG A 8 35.95 -7.33 31.23
CA ARG A 8 35.82 -7.76 29.85
C ARG A 8 34.88 -8.94 29.70
N LEU A 9 34.84 -9.87 30.64
CA LEU A 9 33.91 -10.98 30.67
C LEU A 9 32.48 -10.51 30.98
N GLN A 10 32.30 -9.54 31.87
CA GLN A 10 30.98 -8.94 32.13
C GLN A 10 30.46 -8.10 30.97
N GLN A 11 31.32 -7.51 30.13
CA GLN A 11 30.92 -6.82 28.90
C GLN A 11 30.65 -7.78 27.73
N ALA A 12 31.18 -8.99 27.75
CA ALA A 12 30.97 -9.99 26.69
C ALA A 12 29.75 -10.90 26.91
N LEU A 13 29.29 -11.05 28.17
CA LEU A 13 28.16 -11.92 28.51
C LEU A 13 26.77 -11.44 28.02
N PRO A 14 26.45 -10.14 27.97
CA PRO A 14 25.12 -9.69 27.52
C PRO A 14 24.83 -9.97 26.05
N PHE A 15 25.86 -10.10 25.20
CA PHE A 15 25.65 -10.27 23.76
C PHE A 15 25.13 -11.66 23.34
N ARG A 16 25.40 -12.69 24.13
CA ARG A 16 25.01 -14.08 23.82
C ARG A 16 23.59 -14.44 24.28
N MET A 17 23.10 -13.82 25.37
CA MET A 17 21.72 -13.99 25.86
C MET A 17 20.70 -13.21 25.01
N HIS A 18 21.11 -12.10 24.38
CA HIS A 18 20.23 -11.22 23.60
C HIS A 18 19.76 -11.82 22.26
N HIS A 19 20.48 -12.79 21.68
CA HIS A 19 20.12 -13.31 20.36
C HIS A 19 18.80 -14.10 20.34
N ASN A 20 18.52 -14.89 21.37
CA ASN A 20 17.27 -15.66 21.44
C ASN A 20 16.06 -14.76 21.73
N THR A 21 16.23 -13.77 22.60
CA THR A 21 15.21 -12.77 22.93
C THR A 21 14.90 -11.86 21.75
N LEU A 22 15.92 -11.34 21.07
CA LEU A 22 15.74 -10.50 19.88
C LEU A 22 14.99 -11.23 18.75
N SER A 23 15.33 -12.50 18.50
CA SER A 23 14.63 -13.30 17.48
C SER A 23 13.16 -13.53 17.84
N GLY A 24 12.85 -13.70 19.14
CA GLY A 24 11.49 -13.80 19.65
C GLY A 24 10.68 -12.52 19.38
N PHE A 25 11.24 -11.35 19.71
CA PHE A 25 10.60 -10.05 19.45
C PHE A 25 10.41 -9.79 17.96
N LEU A 26 11.41 -10.05 17.11
CA LEU A 26 11.28 -9.89 15.65
C LEU A 26 10.24 -10.84 15.04
N THR A 27 10.12 -12.06 15.57
CA THR A 27 9.08 -12.99 15.13
C THR A 27 7.69 -12.51 15.53
N ALA A 28 7.52 -12.01 16.76
CA ALA A 28 6.29 -11.38 17.20
C ALA A 28 5.91 -10.17 16.35
N ASP A 29 6.89 -9.31 16.05
CA ASP A 29 6.72 -8.15 15.17
C ASP A 29 6.21 -8.53 13.79
N LEU A 30 6.78 -9.58 13.19
CA LEU A 30 6.35 -10.09 11.87
C LEU A 30 4.94 -10.67 11.93
N MET A 31 4.60 -11.45 12.97
CA MET A 31 3.26 -12.02 13.14
C MET A 31 2.21 -10.92 13.30
N VAL A 32 2.48 -9.91 14.12
CA VAL A 32 1.58 -8.76 14.31
C VAL A 32 1.42 -7.98 13.01
N ALA A 33 2.53 -7.72 12.31
CA ALA A 33 2.51 -7.04 11.01
C ALA A 33 1.63 -7.77 10.00
N ALA A 34 1.79 -9.09 9.88
CA ALA A 34 1.01 -9.92 8.97
C ALA A 34 -0.48 -9.98 9.34
N GLY A 35 -0.80 -10.11 10.63
CA GLY A 35 -2.17 -10.11 11.15
C GLY A 35 -2.87 -8.77 10.95
N SER A 36 -2.21 -7.67 11.30
CA SER A 36 -2.72 -6.30 11.12
C SER A 36 -2.94 -5.98 9.64
N ALA A 37 -2.01 -6.39 8.77
CA ALA A 37 -2.15 -6.27 7.32
C ALA A 37 -3.36 -7.05 6.79
N ALA A 38 -3.65 -8.23 7.33
CA ALA A 38 -4.81 -9.03 6.93
C ALA A 38 -6.14 -8.32 7.24
N LEU A 39 -6.23 -7.60 8.36
CA LEU A 39 -7.42 -6.80 8.73
C LEU A 39 -7.65 -5.62 7.77
N VAL A 40 -6.59 -4.99 7.30
CA VAL A 40 -6.64 -3.82 6.41
C VAL A 40 -6.92 -4.21 4.95
N THR A 41 -6.42 -5.37 4.53
CA THR A 41 -6.41 -5.83 3.13
C THR A 41 -7.76 -5.74 2.43
N PRO A 42 -8.90 -6.21 2.98
CA PRO A 42 -10.18 -6.18 2.26
C PRO A 42 -10.60 -4.76 1.87
N ALA A 43 -10.54 -3.84 2.81
CA ALA A 43 -10.98 -2.46 2.59
C ALA A 43 -10.06 -1.74 1.58
N VAL A 44 -8.75 -1.84 1.79
CA VAL A 44 -7.78 -1.17 0.91
C VAL A 44 -7.79 -1.76 -0.50
N MET A 45 -7.88 -3.09 -0.63
CA MET A 45 -7.93 -3.74 -1.94
C MET A 45 -9.15 -3.30 -2.75
N ILE A 46 -10.32 -3.21 -2.11
CA ILE A 46 -11.54 -2.71 -2.79
C ILE A 46 -11.32 -1.28 -3.28
N LEU A 47 -10.82 -0.40 -2.42
CA LEU A 47 -10.63 1.02 -2.76
C LEU A 47 -9.57 1.21 -3.86
N ASP A 48 -8.43 0.53 -3.77
CA ASP A 48 -7.38 0.60 -4.79
C ASP A 48 -7.88 0.06 -6.15
N ARG A 49 -8.63 -1.04 -6.14
CA ARG A 49 -9.23 -1.62 -7.34
C ARG A 49 -10.22 -0.68 -7.99
N LEU A 50 -11.08 -0.01 -7.22
CA LEU A 50 -12.05 0.95 -7.73
C LEU A 50 -11.37 2.12 -8.46
N VAL A 51 -10.26 2.63 -7.92
CA VAL A 51 -9.48 3.71 -8.57
C VAL A 51 -8.95 3.24 -9.93
N VAL A 52 -8.38 2.04 -9.99
CA VAL A 52 -7.84 1.51 -11.25
C VAL A 52 -8.94 1.17 -12.25
N GLU A 53 -10.04 0.54 -11.84
CA GLU A 53 -11.19 0.21 -12.70
C GLU A 53 -11.85 1.49 -13.26
N LYS A 54 -11.96 2.55 -12.43
CA LYS A 54 -12.49 3.84 -12.89
C LYS A 54 -11.59 4.48 -13.93
N SER A 55 -10.29 4.55 -13.66
CA SER A 55 -9.31 5.15 -14.58
C SER A 55 -9.18 4.38 -15.89
N SER A 56 -9.28 3.04 -15.85
CA SER A 56 -9.06 2.18 -17.01
C SER A 56 -10.33 1.96 -17.85
N HIS A 57 -11.49 1.74 -17.21
CA HIS A 57 -12.73 1.30 -17.85
C HIS A 57 -13.89 2.27 -17.66
N ASN A 58 -13.66 3.41 -17.02
CA ASN A 58 -14.69 4.42 -16.68
C ASN A 58 -15.89 3.84 -15.90
N GLN A 59 -15.67 2.79 -15.10
CA GLN A 59 -16.72 2.17 -14.30
C GLN A 59 -17.22 3.14 -13.21
N PRO A 60 -18.55 3.20 -12.96
CA PRO A 60 -19.07 4.03 -11.87
C PRO A 60 -18.65 3.47 -10.51
N PHE A 61 -18.21 4.34 -9.59
CA PHE A 61 -17.68 3.93 -8.28
C PHE A 61 -18.66 3.14 -7.43
N PHE A 62 -19.88 3.64 -7.26
CA PHE A 62 -20.83 3.08 -6.29
C PHE A 62 -21.31 1.65 -6.62
N PRO A 63 -21.73 1.34 -7.84
CA PRO A 63 -22.07 -0.03 -8.23
C PRO A 63 -20.89 -1.01 -8.13
N ALA A 64 -19.69 -0.57 -8.53
CA ALA A 64 -18.49 -1.38 -8.43
C ALA A 64 -18.11 -1.64 -6.95
N PHE A 65 -18.18 -0.61 -6.08
CA PHE A 65 -17.95 -0.74 -4.64
C PHE A 65 -18.89 -1.78 -4.02
N ARG A 66 -20.21 -1.65 -4.26
CA ARG A 66 -21.20 -2.60 -3.72
C ARG A 66 -20.93 -4.03 -4.18
N ARG A 67 -20.57 -4.22 -5.45
CA ARG A 67 -20.22 -5.54 -6.00
C ARG A 67 -19.00 -6.15 -5.29
N HIS A 68 -17.92 -5.38 -5.13
CA HIS A 68 -16.70 -5.87 -4.48
C HIS A 68 -16.89 -6.10 -2.99
N LEU A 69 -17.66 -5.24 -2.32
CA LEU A 69 -18.01 -5.42 -0.91
C LEU A 69 -18.85 -6.69 -0.71
N TRP A 70 -19.86 -6.90 -1.55
CA TRP A 70 -20.66 -8.13 -1.51
C TRP A 70 -19.80 -9.38 -1.71
N LEU A 71 -18.88 -9.35 -2.67
CA LEU A 71 -17.98 -10.46 -2.95
C LEU A 71 -17.04 -10.75 -1.75
N SER A 72 -16.56 -9.72 -1.07
CA SER A 72 -15.70 -9.89 0.10
C SER A 72 -16.41 -10.52 1.30
N ILE A 73 -17.73 -10.31 1.41
CA ILE A 73 -18.56 -10.89 2.49
C ILE A 73 -19.03 -12.31 2.15
N THR A 74 -19.44 -12.54 0.90
CA THR A 74 -20.03 -13.84 0.50
C THR A 74 -18.98 -14.90 0.18
N GLN A 75 -17.78 -14.48 -0.26
CA GLN A 75 -16.69 -15.39 -0.63
C GLN A 75 -15.35 -14.93 -0.05
N PRO A 76 -15.23 -14.83 1.29
CA PRO A 76 -14.06 -14.23 1.93
C PRO A 76 -12.76 -14.98 1.62
N ALA A 77 -12.77 -16.30 1.59
CA ALA A 77 -11.59 -17.09 1.29
C ALA A 77 -11.07 -16.84 -0.14
N THR A 78 -11.95 -16.90 -1.14
CA THR A 78 -11.60 -16.61 -2.54
C THR A 78 -11.13 -15.16 -2.72
N PHE A 79 -11.76 -14.23 -2.01
CA PHE A 79 -11.42 -12.81 -2.06
C PHE A 79 -10.04 -12.56 -1.47
N LEU A 80 -9.75 -13.04 -0.25
CA LEU A 80 -8.49 -12.84 0.46
C LEU A 80 -7.31 -13.55 -0.20
N THR A 81 -7.51 -14.73 -0.78
CA THR A 81 -6.47 -15.48 -1.50
C THR A 81 -6.27 -15.00 -2.95
N SER A 82 -7.05 -14.02 -3.39
CA SER A 82 -6.89 -13.45 -4.73
C SER A 82 -5.56 -12.71 -4.88
N ARG A 83 -4.99 -12.73 -6.09
CA ARG A 83 -3.73 -12.02 -6.38
C ARG A 83 -3.75 -10.55 -5.98
N PRO A 84 -4.81 -9.76 -6.23
CA PRO A 84 -4.86 -8.38 -5.78
C PRO A 84 -4.81 -8.23 -4.26
N SER A 85 -5.55 -9.08 -3.54
CA SER A 85 -5.53 -9.07 -2.06
C SER A 85 -4.14 -9.40 -1.51
N LEU A 86 -3.47 -10.41 -2.07
CA LEU A 86 -2.11 -10.79 -1.67
C LEU A 86 -1.10 -9.66 -1.94
N LEU A 87 -1.26 -8.89 -3.02
CA LEU A 87 -0.42 -7.71 -3.31
C LEU A 87 -0.60 -6.60 -2.27
N VAL A 88 -1.83 -6.35 -1.84
CA VAL A 88 -2.11 -5.36 -0.78
C VAL A 88 -1.61 -5.88 0.56
N TRP A 89 -1.90 -7.12 0.89
CA TRP A 89 -1.43 -7.75 2.13
C TRP A 89 0.09 -7.73 2.25
N SER A 90 0.83 -8.08 1.19
CA SER A 90 2.29 -8.05 1.19
C SER A 90 2.86 -6.64 1.37
N LEU A 91 2.22 -5.62 0.78
CA LEU A 91 2.62 -4.22 0.99
C LEU A 91 2.51 -3.83 2.47
N TYR A 92 1.33 -4.03 3.08
CA TYR A 92 1.12 -3.63 4.47
C TYR A 92 1.93 -4.47 5.45
N THR A 93 2.07 -5.78 5.21
CA THR A 93 2.94 -6.66 6.00
C THR A 93 4.38 -6.17 5.97
N ALA A 94 4.93 -5.91 4.78
CA ALA A 94 6.30 -5.41 4.64
C ALA A 94 6.50 -4.05 5.31
N THR A 95 5.52 -3.15 5.18
CA THR A 95 5.57 -1.80 5.77
C THR A 95 5.54 -1.86 7.30
N PHE A 96 4.60 -2.59 7.89
CA PHE A 96 4.51 -2.75 9.34
C PHE A 96 5.70 -3.54 9.89
N ALA A 97 6.15 -4.61 9.21
CA ALA A 97 7.31 -5.38 9.63
C ALA A 97 8.59 -4.54 9.61
N ALA A 98 8.78 -3.68 8.61
CA ALA A 98 9.92 -2.78 8.56
C ALA A 98 9.91 -1.77 9.72
N ALA A 99 8.75 -1.17 10.02
CA ALA A 99 8.61 -0.27 11.15
C ALA A 99 8.88 -0.97 12.48
N ASN A 100 8.18 -2.07 12.74
CA ASN A 100 8.29 -2.83 13.99
C ASN A 100 9.72 -3.36 14.21
N ALA A 101 10.31 -4.00 13.18
CA ALA A 101 11.65 -4.56 13.29
C ALA A 101 12.72 -3.48 13.53
N THR A 102 12.59 -2.32 12.85
CA THR A 102 13.54 -1.21 13.08
C THR A 102 13.43 -0.69 14.51
N ASP A 103 12.21 -0.47 15.01
CA ASP A 103 12.00 -0.04 16.41
C ASP A 103 12.55 -1.08 17.39
N THR A 104 12.26 -2.37 17.18
CA THR A 104 12.76 -3.44 18.06
C THR A 104 14.29 -3.52 18.07
N VAL A 105 14.93 -3.41 16.91
CA VAL A 105 16.39 -3.41 16.82
C VAL A 105 16.98 -2.19 17.53
N LEU A 106 16.40 -1.01 17.34
CA LEU A 106 16.86 0.21 18.01
C LEU A 106 16.70 0.09 19.52
N ASP A 107 15.54 -0.35 20.01
CA ASP A 107 15.26 -0.48 21.44
C ASP A 107 16.15 -1.55 22.12
N GLN A 108 16.43 -2.67 21.45
CA GLN A 108 17.14 -3.80 22.05
C GLN A 108 18.66 -3.74 21.86
N VAL A 109 19.13 -3.21 20.71
CA VAL A 109 20.56 -3.23 20.35
C VAL A 109 21.21 -1.86 20.59
N TYR A 110 20.45 -0.78 20.45
CA TYR A 110 20.94 0.60 20.54
C TYR A 110 20.13 1.46 21.53
N PRO A 111 19.95 1.06 22.80
CA PRO A 111 19.06 1.74 23.75
C PRO A 111 19.48 3.18 24.10
N HIS A 112 20.70 3.58 23.73
CA HIS A 112 21.23 4.93 23.97
C HIS A 112 21.08 5.88 22.78
N VAL A 113 20.47 5.43 21.68
CA VAL A 113 20.22 6.29 20.52
C VAL A 113 19.14 7.31 20.86
N ASP A 114 19.38 8.56 20.46
CA ASP A 114 18.41 9.63 20.61
C ASP A 114 17.08 9.29 19.93
N HIS A 115 15.96 9.58 20.61
CA HIS A 115 14.61 9.27 20.10
C HIS A 115 14.31 9.88 18.73
N ALA A 116 14.87 11.07 18.43
CA ALA A 116 14.68 11.69 17.13
C ALA A 116 15.40 10.92 16.02
N ILE A 117 16.61 10.42 16.31
CA ILE A 117 17.40 9.59 15.38
C ILE A 117 16.70 8.23 15.20
N ALA A 118 16.23 7.61 16.27
CA ALA A 118 15.48 6.36 16.21
C ALA A 118 14.21 6.51 15.35
N GLY A 119 13.41 7.55 15.60
CA GLY A 119 12.23 7.85 14.81
C GLY A 119 12.55 8.12 13.34
N ALA A 120 13.64 8.83 13.03
CA ALA A 120 14.09 9.08 11.67
C ALA A 120 14.52 7.77 10.96
N ALA A 121 15.20 6.87 11.65
CA ALA A 121 15.61 5.58 11.12
C ALA A 121 14.39 4.68 10.81
N THR A 122 13.42 4.59 11.74
CA THR A 122 12.16 3.87 11.54
C THR A 122 11.36 4.46 10.37
N PHE A 123 11.28 5.79 10.29
CA PHE A 123 10.64 6.47 9.17
C PHE A 123 11.33 6.11 7.84
N LEU A 124 12.66 6.23 7.76
CA LEU A 124 13.39 5.98 6.52
C LEU A 124 13.28 4.53 6.06
N SER A 125 13.43 3.56 6.96
CA SER A 125 13.28 2.13 6.65
C SER A 125 11.87 1.81 6.15
N THR A 126 10.85 2.29 6.84
CA THR A 126 9.44 2.16 6.47
C THR A 126 9.16 2.81 5.12
N PHE A 127 9.70 4.00 4.88
CA PHE A 127 9.57 4.71 3.62
C PHE A 127 10.16 3.93 2.44
N LEU A 128 11.39 3.45 2.57
CA LEU A 128 12.06 2.71 1.50
C LEU A 128 11.32 1.42 1.16
N VAL A 129 10.89 0.68 2.17
CA VAL A 129 10.13 -0.57 1.97
C VAL A 129 8.76 -0.28 1.38
N ASN A 130 8.01 0.67 1.96
CA ASN A 130 6.67 1.01 1.47
C ASN A 130 6.70 1.54 0.03
N SER A 131 7.64 2.40 -0.32
CA SER A 131 7.75 2.95 -1.68
C SER A 131 8.14 1.87 -2.69
N SER A 132 9.10 1.01 -2.36
CA SER A 132 9.56 -0.05 -3.25
C SER A 132 8.44 -1.07 -3.53
N VAL A 133 7.81 -1.59 -2.47
CA VAL A 133 6.72 -2.58 -2.58
C VAL A 133 5.44 -1.92 -3.11
N GLY A 134 5.20 -0.65 -2.76
CA GLY A 134 4.05 0.14 -3.24
C GLY A 134 4.07 0.35 -4.74
N VAL A 135 5.20 0.81 -5.30
CA VAL A 135 5.37 0.96 -6.75
C VAL A 135 5.21 -0.39 -7.46
N TRP A 136 5.84 -1.45 -6.93
CA TRP A 136 5.67 -2.80 -7.47
C TRP A 136 4.19 -3.24 -7.46
N LYS A 137 3.48 -3.05 -6.36
CA LYS A 137 2.04 -3.34 -6.24
C LYS A 137 1.23 -2.56 -7.29
N ASP A 138 1.43 -1.25 -7.42
CA ASP A 138 0.65 -0.41 -8.33
C ASP A 138 0.86 -0.78 -9.79
N VAL A 139 2.08 -1.13 -10.14
CA VAL A 139 2.40 -1.70 -11.45
C VAL A 139 1.64 -3.01 -11.69
N ARG A 140 1.63 -3.92 -10.72
CA ARG A 140 0.88 -5.18 -10.83
C ARG A 140 -0.63 -4.95 -10.89
N PHE A 141 -1.17 -4.00 -10.13
CA PHE A 141 -2.57 -3.60 -10.24
C PHE A 141 -2.91 -3.05 -11.62
N ALA A 142 -2.08 -2.18 -12.18
CA ALA A 142 -2.25 -1.68 -13.54
C ALA A 142 -2.18 -2.81 -14.59
N GLN A 143 -1.36 -3.84 -14.39
CA GLN A 143 -1.31 -5.03 -15.25
C GLN A 143 -2.57 -5.90 -15.13
N LEU A 144 -3.12 -6.05 -13.93
CA LEU A 144 -4.28 -6.89 -13.67
C LEU A 144 -5.60 -6.24 -14.12
N PHE A 145 -5.73 -4.94 -13.94
CA PHE A 145 -6.99 -4.21 -14.13
C PHE A 145 -6.94 -3.14 -15.21
N GLY A 146 -5.76 -2.86 -15.79
CA GLY A 146 -5.59 -1.90 -16.87
C GLY A 146 -6.15 -2.42 -18.21
N GLN A 147 -6.40 -1.52 -19.14
CA GLN A 147 -6.88 -1.88 -20.48
C GLN A 147 -5.83 -2.72 -21.24
N SER A 148 -6.20 -3.94 -21.59
CA SER A 148 -5.49 -4.68 -22.64
C SER A 148 -5.78 -4.01 -23.99
N HIS A 149 -4.94 -3.14 -24.47
CA HIS A 149 -4.99 -2.69 -25.87
C HIS A 149 -4.57 -3.87 -26.76
N GLY A 150 -5.56 -4.57 -27.28
CA GLY A 150 -5.30 -5.67 -28.19
C GLY A 150 -6.54 -6.50 -28.55
N HIS A 151 -7.65 -5.86 -28.89
CA HIS A 151 -8.63 -6.36 -29.85
C HIS A 151 -9.26 -5.13 -30.52
N SER A 152 -8.60 -4.67 -31.56
CA SER A 152 -9.28 -3.93 -32.62
C SER A 152 -10.27 -4.89 -33.19
N HIS A 153 -11.54 -4.81 -32.79
CA HIS A 153 -12.65 -5.28 -33.61
C HIS A 153 -12.68 -4.38 -34.82
N ASN A 154 -12.07 -4.86 -35.89
CA ASN A 154 -12.31 -4.38 -37.23
C ASN A 154 -13.75 -4.79 -37.59
N HIS A 155 -14.73 -3.99 -37.18
CA HIS A 155 -16.05 -4.00 -37.80
C HIS A 155 -15.91 -3.29 -39.14
N ASN A 156 -15.41 -4.03 -40.15
CA ASN A 156 -15.66 -3.72 -41.53
C ASN A 156 -17.11 -4.12 -41.81
N HIS A 157 -18.03 -3.16 -41.76
CA HIS A 157 -19.30 -3.26 -42.40
C HIS A 157 -19.05 -3.27 -43.91
N ASN A 158 -18.97 -4.48 -44.50
CA ASN A 158 -19.20 -4.67 -45.93
C ASN A 158 -20.51 -5.42 -46.07
N HIS A 159 -21.56 -4.69 -46.47
CA HIS A 159 -22.80 -5.20 -47.01
C HIS A 159 -22.49 -5.96 -48.30
N ASN A 160 -23.11 -7.11 -48.46
CA ASN A 160 -23.24 -8.05 -49.57
C ASN A 160 -22.35 -9.26 -49.51
N GLN A 161 -22.91 -10.35 -48.94
CA GLN A 161 -22.74 -11.69 -49.53
C GLN A 161 -23.79 -12.68 -48.97
N THR A 162 -24.30 -13.47 -49.86
CA THR A 162 -25.26 -14.56 -49.85
C THR A 162 -25.09 -15.61 -48.75
N PRO A 163 -26.15 -16.31 -48.28
CA PRO A 163 -26.04 -17.28 -47.19
C PRO A 163 -25.36 -18.57 -47.64
N ALA A 164 -24.26 -18.92 -47.00
CA ALA A 164 -23.61 -20.22 -47.12
C ALA A 164 -23.92 -21.11 -45.87
N PRO A 165 -23.88 -22.45 -45.98
CA PRO A 165 -24.43 -23.37 -44.99
C PRO A 165 -23.71 -23.37 -43.67
N LYS A 166 -24.45 -23.63 -42.56
CA LYS A 166 -23.99 -23.66 -41.18
C LYS A 166 -22.87 -24.67 -40.96
N PRO A 167 -21.70 -24.25 -40.39
CA PRO A 167 -20.71 -25.20 -39.91
C PRO A 167 -21.12 -25.81 -38.56
N VAL A 168 -20.85 -27.11 -38.41
CA VAL A 168 -20.99 -27.92 -37.21
C VAL A 168 -20.15 -27.31 -36.08
N PRO A 169 -20.59 -27.32 -34.79
CA PRO A 169 -19.84 -26.76 -33.68
C PRO A 169 -18.56 -27.58 -33.46
N ALA A 170 -17.42 -27.01 -33.79
CA ALA A 170 -16.13 -27.53 -33.38
C ALA A 170 -15.96 -27.36 -31.84
N ALA A 171 -15.51 -28.40 -31.16
CA ALA A 171 -15.20 -28.38 -29.74
C ALA A 171 -14.27 -27.21 -29.37
N PRO A 172 -14.47 -26.55 -28.20
CA PRO A 172 -13.65 -25.45 -27.83
C PRO A 172 -12.20 -25.90 -27.65
N ALA A 173 -11.32 -25.39 -28.49
CA ALA A 173 -9.90 -25.59 -28.39
C ALA A 173 -9.44 -25.08 -26.99
N PRO A 174 -8.52 -25.79 -26.30
CA PRO A 174 -8.04 -25.35 -25.01
C PRO A 174 -7.40 -23.96 -25.15
N GLN A 175 -8.01 -22.97 -24.55
CA GLN A 175 -7.43 -21.62 -24.46
C GLN A 175 -6.13 -21.75 -23.69
N ARG A 176 -5.02 -21.95 -24.39
CA ARG A 176 -3.69 -21.70 -23.85
C ARG A 176 -3.69 -20.26 -23.35
N LYS A 177 -3.83 -20.07 -22.04
CA LYS A 177 -3.45 -18.84 -21.35
C LYS A 177 -1.95 -18.65 -21.62
N ILE A 178 -1.63 -18.04 -22.75
CA ILE A 178 -0.31 -17.50 -23.00
C ILE A 178 -0.14 -16.48 -21.88
N LEU A 179 0.67 -16.81 -20.89
CA LEU A 179 1.26 -15.87 -19.96
C LEU A 179 1.95 -14.82 -20.83
N ARG A 180 1.23 -13.74 -21.17
CA ARG A 180 1.83 -12.59 -21.83
C ARG A 180 2.82 -12.00 -20.86
N PHE A 181 4.06 -12.43 -21.02
CA PHE A 181 5.23 -11.91 -20.35
C PHE A 181 5.21 -10.37 -20.42
N SER A 182 5.20 -9.79 -19.26
CA SER A 182 5.60 -8.45 -18.87
C SER A 182 5.87 -7.48 -20.04
N ARG A 183 4.84 -6.74 -20.42
CA ARG A 183 5.02 -5.51 -21.19
C ARG A 183 5.93 -4.60 -20.38
N SER A 184 7.11 -4.25 -20.88
CA SER A 184 8.03 -3.32 -20.18
C SER A 184 7.26 -2.04 -19.79
N ILE A 185 7.39 -1.62 -18.53
CA ILE A 185 6.64 -0.48 -18.01
C ILE A 185 7.43 0.78 -18.37
N PRO A 186 6.78 1.84 -18.89
CA PRO A 186 7.45 3.09 -19.19
C PRO A 186 8.08 3.68 -17.93
N PHE A 187 9.30 4.19 -18.05
CA PHE A 187 9.99 4.89 -16.93
C PHE A 187 9.13 6.01 -16.33
N ALA A 188 8.42 6.76 -17.17
CA ALA A 188 7.51 7.83 -16.73
C ALA A 188 6.39 7.31 -15.80
N THR A 189 5.91 6.07 -15.98
CA THR A 189 4.93 5.45 -15.07
C THR A 189 5.52 5.18 -13.69
N TYR A 190 6.74 4.62 -13.64
CA TYR A 190 7.45 4.42 -12.38
C TYR A 190 7.72 5.74 -11.66
N SER A 191 8.20 6.75 -12.39
CA SER A 191 8.46 8.08 -11.83
C SER A 191 7.20 8.71 -11.25
N ALA A 192 6.07 8.62 -11.95
CA ALA A 192 4.80 9.13 -11.44
C ALA A 192 4.37 8.44 -10.14
N PHE A 193 4.50 7.11 -10.07
CA PHE A 193 4.17 6.38 -8.85
C PHE A 193 5.12 6.70 -7.70
N LEU A 194 6.42 6.81 -7.97
CA LEU A 194 7.41 7.17 -6.96
C LEU A 194 7.19 8.58 -6.40
N VAL A 195 6.97 9.57 -7.26
CA VAL A 195 6.66 10.96 -6.84
C VAL A 195 5.38 10.99 -6.01
N ARG A 196 4.33 10.26 -6.45
CA ARG A 196 3.09 10.13 -5.69
C ARG A 196 3.35 9.54 -4.30
N ASP A 197 4.18 8.49 -4.18
CA ASP A 197 4.50 7.87 -2.89
C ASP A 197 5.30 8.82 -1.99
N ALA A 198 6.29 9.51 -2.54
CA ALA A 198 7.06 10.51 -1.81
C ALA A 198 6.15 11.60 -1.21
N LEU A 199 5.21 12.15 -2.01
CA LEU A 199 4.23 13.12 -1.54
C LEU A 199 3.31 12.55 -0.46
N THR A 200 2.82 11.32 -0.65
CA THR A 200 1.92 10.68 0.32
C THR A 200 2.62 10.47 1.67
N ILE A 201 3.87 10.02 1.65
CA ILE A 201 4.63 9.74 2.87
C ILE A 201 5.05 11.03 3.55
N PHE A 202 5.55 12.02 2.80
CA PHE A 202 5.83 13.34 3.34
C PHE A 202 4.60 13.95 4.03
N GLY A 203 3.44 13.89 3.37
CA GLY A 203 2.17 14.38 3.91
C GLY A 203 1.63 13.56 5.09
N SER A 204 2.05 12.30 5.25
CA SER A 204 1.55 11.45 6.33
C SER A 204 2.42 11.49 7.59
N PHE A 205 3.72 11.68 7.45
CA PHE A 205 4.66 11.56 8.56
C PHE A 205 5.35 12.88 8.93
N THR A 206 5.71 13.69 7.95
CA THR A 206 6.48 14.92 8.19
C THR A 206 5.57 16.13 8.36
N LEU A 207 4.64 16.32 7.44
CA LEU A 207 3.80 17.51 7.38
C LEU A 207 2.89 17.71 8.61
N PRO A 208 2.29 16.66 9.22
CA PRO A 208 1.49 16.82 10.43
C PRO A 208 2.24 17.48 11.58
N GLY A 209 3.49 17.05 11.83
CA GLY A 209 4.32 17.65 12.87
C GLY A 209 4.66 19.11 12.61
N MET A 210 4.87 19.50 11.35
CA MET A 210 5.18 20.88 10.97
C MET A 210 3.98 21.82 11.10
N VAL A 211 2.76 21.32 10.89
CA VAL A 211 1.54 22.14 10.77
C VAL A 211 0.67 22.10 12.03
N SER A 212 0.86 21.10 12.91
CA SER A 212 0.03 20.94 14.11
C SER A 212 -0.06 22.19 14.98
N GLY A 213 1.05 22.88 15.21
CA GLY A 213 1.09 24.13 15.97
C GLY A 213 0.33 25.30 15.34
N SER A 214 0.02 25.24 14.04
CA SER A 214 -0.73 26.27 13.32
C SER A 214 -2.24 26.01 13.30
N ILE A 215 -2.71 24.91 13.89
CA ILE A 215 -4.12 24.56 13.94
C ILE A 215 -4.86 25.49 14.91
N PRO A 216 -5.94 26.15 14.48
CA PRO A 216 -6.71 27.04 15.34
C PRO A 216 -7.31 26.31 16.56
N ASP A 217 -7.36 26.98 17.72
CA ASP A 217 -7.94 26.44 18.95
C ASP A 217 -9.44 26.13 18.81
N SER A 218 -10.12 26.72 17.83
CA SER A 218 -11.51 26.41 17.48
C SER A 218 -11.70 24.99 16.95
N LEU A 219 -10.66 24.37 16.37
CA LEU A 219 -10.70 23.00 15.86
C LEU A 219 -10.12 21.98 16.84
N ALA A 220 -9.11 22.39 17.62
CA ALA A 220 -8.47 21.54 18.62
C ALA A 220 -7.85 22.45 19.71
N SER A 221 -8.27 22.25 20.96
CA SER A 221 -7.92 23.16 22.06
C SER A 221 -6.60 22.81 22.75
N THR A 222 -6.09 21.58 22.59
CA THR A 222 -4.84 21.11 23.21
C THR A 222 -3.84 20.61 22.20
N GLU A 223 -2.55 20.70 22.50
CA GLU A 223 -1.49 20.24 21.58
C GLU A 223 -1.64 18.77 21.13
N PRO A 224 -2.00 17.79 22.01
CA PRO A 224 -2.28 16.42 21.58
C PRO A 224 -3.46 16.33 20.61
N GLN A 225 -4.52 17.14 20.81
CA GLN A 225 -5.68 17.18 19.90
C GLN A 225 -5.30 17.79 18.54
N LYS A 226 -4.50 18.86 18.52
CA LYS A 226 -3.98 19.47 17.29
C LYS A 226 -3.14 18.46 16.50
N MET A 227 -2.26 17.73 17.18
CA MET A 227 -1.45 16.67 16.56
C MET A 227 -2.33 15.55 15.99
N LEU A 228 -3.30 15.05 16.75
CA LEU A 228 -4.23 14.02 16.28
C LEU A 228 -5.04 14.49 15.06
N PHE A 229 -5.55 15.72 15.11
CA PHE A 229 -6.26 16.31 13.98
C PHE A 229 -5.35 16.41 12.74
N ALA A 230 -4.11 16.88 12.91
CA ALA A 230 -3.12 16.95 11.84
C ALA A 230 -2.83 15.58 11.24
N GLN A 231 -2.62 14.57 12.09
CA GLN A 231 -2.34 13.19 11.66
C GLN A 231 -3.48 12.52 10.89
N LEU A 232 -4.71 12.95 11.07
CA LEU A 232 -5.86 12.43 10.32
C LEU A 232 -6.16 13.28 9.08
N ALA A 233 -6.18 14.60 9.23
CA ALA A 233 -6.61 15.51 8.17
C ALA A 233 -5.56 15.68 7.07
N ILE A 234 -4.28 15.80 7.41
CA ILE A 234 -3.23 16.08 6.44
C ILE A 234 -2.97 14.90 5.50
N PRO A 235 -2.81 13.64 5.96
CA PRO A 235 -2.69 12.49 5.05
C PRO A 235 -3.90 12.31 4.14
N ALA A 236 -5.09 12.67 4.61
CA ALA A 236 -6.29 12.69 3.77
C ALA A 236 -6.19 13.80 2.71
N ALA A 237 -5.90 15.04 3.12
CA ALA A 237 -5.80 16.19 2.22
C ALA A 237 -4.72 16.01 1.15
N ILE A 238 -3.58 15.41 1.48
CA ILE A 238 -2.50 15.17 0.53
C ILE A 238 -2.93 14.25 -0.63
N GLN A 239 -4.00 13.46 -0.44
CA GLN A 239 -4.54 12.65 -1.54
C GLN A 239 -5.09 13.52 -2.68
N LEU A 240 -5.52 14.75 -2.42
CA LEU A 240 -5.93 15.67 -3.49
C LEU A 240 -4.76 16.02 -4.41
N VAL A 241 -3.55 16.09 -3.87
CA VAL A 241 -2.33 16.40 -4.64
C VAL A 241 -1.70 15.15 -5.25
N SER A 242 -1.65 14.06 -4.51
CA SER A 242 -0.99 12.82 -4.94
C SER A 242 -1.82 12.01 -5.94
N THR A 243 -3.15 12.11 -5.91
CA THR A 243 -4.04 11.32 -6.78
C THR A 243 -3.93 11.68 -8.26
N PRO A 244 -3.88 12.95 -8.71
CA PRO A 244 -3.71 13.25 -10.13
C PRO A 244 -2.40 12.69 -10.69
N ILE A 245 -1.33 12.65 -9.90
CA ILE A 245 -0.06 12.04 -10.29
C ILE A 245 -0.21 10.52 -10.44
N HIS A 246 -0.94 9.87 -9.53
CA HIS A 246 -1.27 8.45 -9.63
C HIS A 246 -2.10 8.13 -10.89
N LEU A 247 -3.14 8.92 -11.16
CA LEU A 247 -3.98 8.77 -12.36
C LEU A 247 -3.17 8.98 -13.64
N LEU A 248 -2.25 9.95 -13.65
CA LEU A 248 -1.32 10.14 -14.76
C LEU A 248 -0.43 8.90 -14.97
N GLY A 249 0.11 8.31 -13.91
CA GLY A 249 0.88 7.07 -13.97
C GLY A 249 0.08 5.91 -14.57
N LEU A 250 -1.19 5.77 -14.19
CA LEU A 250 -2.10 4.78 -14.75
C LEU A 250 -2.42 5.05 -16.24
N ASP A 251 -2.65 6.31 -16.62
CA ASP A 251 -2.90 6.68 -18.01
C ASP A 251 -1.67 6.43 -18.91
N LEU A 252 -0.48 6.77 -18.43
CA LEU A 252 0.79 6.50 -19.12
C LEU A 252 1.03 4.99 -19.32
N TYR A 253 0.64 4.17 -18.34
CA TYR A 253 0.72 2.71 -18.46
C TYR A 253 -0.28 2.16 -19.47
N ASN A 254 -1.53 2.58 -19.35
CA ASN A 254 -2.64 2.04 -20.14
C ASN A 254 -2.61 2.52 -21.59
N ARG A 255 -2.16 3.74 -21.83
CA ARG A 255 -2.18 4.42 -23.16
C ARG A 255 -0.80 4.91 -23.54
N ARG A 256 -0.01 4.00 -24.16
CA ARG A 256 1.36 4.30 -24.61
C ARG A 256 1.42 5.13 -25.90
N ALA A 257 0.32 5.19 -26.67
CA ALA A 257 0.26 6.04 -27.85
C ALA A 257 0.54 7.51 -27.47
N ALA A 258 1.22 8.23 -28.34
CA ALA A 258 1.46 9.66 -28.18
C ALA A 258 0.12 10.42 -28.25
N LEU A 259 -0.54 10.53 -27.08
CA LEU A 259 -1.74 11.35 -26.95
C LEU A 259 -1.31 12.79 -26.63
N PRO A 260 -2.05 13.80 -27.13
CA PRO A 260 -1.86 15.17 -26.72
C PRO A 260 -1.95 15.33 -25.21
N SER A 261 -1.13 16.19 -24.62
CA SER A 261 -1.13 16.45 -23.18
C SER A 261 -2.48 16.93 -22.66
N SER A 262 -3.22 17.69 -23.49
CA SER A 262 -4.58 18.16 -23.22
C SER A 262 -5.55 17.01 -22.94
N ASP A 263 -5.49 15.95 -23.74
CA ASP A 263 -6.39 14.78 -23.57
C ASP A 263 -6.07 14.00 -22.31
N ARG A 264 -4.79 13.87 -21.96
CA ARG A 264 -4.37 13.24 -20.69
C ARG A 264 -4.84 14.07 -19.50
N PHE A 265 -4.64 15.39 -19.53
CA PHE A 265 -5.10 16.30 -18.49
C PHE A 265 -6.62 16.23 -18.30
N SER A 266 -7.39 16.26 -19.38
CA SER A 266 -8.85 16.16 -19.34
C SER A 266 -9.33 14.86 -18.69
N ARG A 267 -8.65 13.73 -18.93
CA ARG A 267 -8.99 12.44 -18.29
C ARG A 267 -8.66 12.42 -16.82
N VAL A 268 -7.45 12.89 -16.44
CA VAL A 268 -7.02 12.98 -15.06
C VAL A 268 -7.97 13.87 -14.26
N SER A 269 -8.33 15.05 -14.78
CA SER A 269 -9.22 15.99 -14.08
C SER A 269 -10.64 15.45 -13.94
N ARG A 270 -11.15 14.70 -14.94
CA ARG A 270 -12.46 14.06 -14.86
C ARG A 270 -12.57 13.07 -13.70
N ASP A 271 -11.52 12.27 -13.48
CA ASP A 271 -11.54 11.19 -12.50
C ASP A 271 -10.92 11.62 -11.14
N TRP A 272 -10.32 12.80 -11.07
CA TRP A 272 -9.55 13.30 -9.95
C TRP A 272 -10.32 13.30 -8.62
N VAL A 273 -11.44 14.00 -8.56
CA VAL A 273 -12.20 14.18 -7.30
C VAL A 273 -12.68 12.83 -6.76
N GLY A 274 -13.31 12.02 -7.62
CA GLY A 274 -13.82 10.71 -7.22
C GLY A 274 -12.70 9.75 -6.76
N ALA A 275 -11.58 9.72 -7.47
CA ALA A 275 -10.43 8.91 -7.09
C ALA A 275 -9.77 9.42 -5.79
N SER A 276 -9.67 10.75 -5.60
CA SER A 276 -9.13 11.34 -4.37
C SER A 276 -9.98 10.97 -3.16
N LEU A 277 -11.31 11.07 -3.25
CA LEU A 277 -12.21 10.68 -2.17
C LEU A 277 -12.05 9.19 -1.81
N MET A 278 -11.95 8.29 -2.79
CA MET A 278 -11.70 6.87 -2.55
C MET A 278 -10.36 6.63 -1.83
N ARG A 279 -9.33 7.37 -2.23
CA ARG A 279 -8.01 7.28 -1.59
C ARG A 279 -8.00 7.87 -0.19
N MET A 280 -8.74 8.96 0.07
CA MET A 280 -8.96 9.50 1.42
C MET A 280 -9.65 8.46 2.33
N CYS A 281 -10.70 7.80 1.84
CA CYS A 281 -11.38 6.74 2.58
C CYS A 281 -10.46 5.57 2.97
N ARG A 282 -9.32 5.38 2.28
CA ARG A 282 -8.31 4.39 2.64
C ARG A 282 -7.56 4.72 3.93
N ILE A 283 -7.48 6.00 4.30
CA ILE A 283 -6.76 6.45 5.50
C ILE A 283 -7.33 5.79 6.77
N ILE A 284 -8.66 5.70 6.88
CA ILE A 284 -9.32 5.12 8.06
C ILE A 284 -8.92 3.65 8.28
N PRO A 285 -9.09 2.72 7.32
CA PRO A 285 -8.70 1.33 7.55
C PRO A 285 -7.17 1.17 7.67
N ALA A 286 -6.37 1.91 6.90
CA ALA A 286 -4.93 1.75 6.89
C ALA A 286 -4.28 2.22 8.22
N PHE A 287 -4.59 3.44 8.66
CA PHE A 287 -3.98 4.05 9.84
C PHE A 287 -4.83 3.87 11.10
N GLY A 288 -6.17 3.87 10.99
CA GLY A 288 -7.05 3.62 12.11
C GLY A 288 -7.00 2.14 12.54
N ILE A 289 -7.55 1.25 11.73
CA ILE A 289 -7.66 -0.18 12.10
C ILE A 289 -6.30 -0.87 12.08
N GLY A 290 -5.55 -0.72 10.97
CA GLY A 290 -4.28 -1.40 10.78
C GLY A 290 -3.19 -0.90 11.73
N GLY A 291 -3.03 0.42 11.84
CA GLY A 291 -2.07 1.04 12.74
C GLY A 291 -2.34 0.69 14.20
N PHE A 292 -3.59 0.83 14.64
CA PHE A 292 -4.01 0.48 16.00
C PHE A 292 -3.75 -1.00 16.31
N ALA A 293 -4.22 -1.92 15.44
CA ALA A 293 -4.01 -3.36 15.62
C ALA A 293 -2.52 -3.74 15.66
N ASN A 294 -1.70 -3.07 14.84
CA ASN A 294 -0.26 -3.29 14.83
C ASN A 294 0.40 -2.80 16.14
N THR A 295 0.07 -1.61 16.60
CA THR A 295 0.65 -1.04 17.83
C THR A 295 0.26 -1.84 19.07
N GLU A 296 -1.05 -2.10 19.26
CA GLU A 296 -1.55 -2.85 20.40
C GLU A 296 -1.14 -4.32 20.39
N GLY A 297 -1.18 -4.96 19.20
CA GLY A 297 -0.74 -6.33 19.03
C GLY A 297 0.74 -6.51 19.37
N ARG A 298 1.60 -5.59 18.89
CA ARG A 298 3.02 -5.55 19.22
C ARG A 298 3.25 -5.38 20.73
N ALA A 299 2.62 -4.38 21.34
CA ALA A 299 2.72 -4.13 22.76
C ALA A 299 2.26 -5.34 23.61
N PHE A 300 1.21 -6.04 23.16
CA PHE A 300 0.73 -7.24 23.83
C PHE A 300 1.75 -8.38 23.76
N LEU A 301 2.22 -8.76 22.56
CA LEU A 301 3.17 -9.87 22.41
C LEU A 301 4.52 -9.58 23.06
N HIS A 302 5.03 -8.36 22.96
CA HIS A 302 6.27 -7.97 23.63
C HIS A 302 6.17 -8.06 25.16
N ARG A 303 5.01 -7.72 25.75
CA ARG A 303 4.76 -7.92 27.19
C ARG A 303 4.73 -9.40 27.59
N GLN A 304 4.20 -10.28 26.75
CA GLN A 304 4.20 -11.72 27.03
C GLN A 304 5.62 -12.29 26.99
N LEU A 305 6.39 -11.97 25.95
CA LEU A 305 7.77 -12.44 25.83
C LEU A 305 8.66 -12.00 27.01
N ARG A 306 8.51 -10.75 27.47
CA ARG A 306 9.26 -10.26 28.64
C ARG A 306 8.91 -10.98 29.95
N ARG A 307 7.65 -11.48 30.09
CA ARG A 307 7.21 -12.23 31.27
C ARG A 307 7.71 -13.68 31.29
N GLU A 308 8.02 -14.23 30.12
CA GLU A 308 8.57 -15.59 30.00
C GLU A 308 10.09 -15.60 30.29
N ASP A 309 10.73 -14.45 30.17
CA ASP A 309 12.18 -14.28 30.42
C ASP A 309 12.48 -13.92 31.89
N ASP A 310 11.49 -13.45 32.68
CA ASP A 310 11.57 -13.17 34.14
C ASP A 310 11.22 -14.44 34.97
#